data_ddf68f78d5dcf7c987d22e5f0b10c017
#
_entry.id   ddf68f78d5dcf7c987d22e5f0b10c017
#
_cell.length_a   1.000
_cell.length_b   1.000
_cell.length_c   1.000
_cell.angle_alpha   90.00
_cell.angle_beta   90.00
_cell.angle_gamma   90.00
#
_symmetry.space_group_name_H-M   'P 1'
#
loop_
_entity.id
_entity.type
_entity.pdbx_description
1 polymer ?
#
loop_
_entity_poly.entity_id
_entity_poly.type
_entity_poly.pdbx_seq_one_letter_code
_entity_poly.pdbx_strand_id
1 'polypeptide(L)'
;MSMIQIMLTVAATLIILALVIFPEARKKAMVLFRGAASAFVEDRAKTPEGANAIYTQAISEAEEQYQNTKEIYHRLSGRKKRIETEIADIKEKIRNAEIRVEGFARKGDRENAKLYADQMVQLKATLKSKEQALANLVPSVDRAKQAFEASAKKVTSLKAQKQDVISQMETNRMTKQLMDDLDDVYKNSATDKMLDAVREGAGILQEESSGAIAAHEAKVSTRIANAEKAAEDAESEAYLDEIMKKYSGGK
;
A
#
# COMPACT_ATOMS: atom_id res chain seq x y z
N MET A 1 -25.99 -39.76 21.93
CA MET A 1 -25.82 -39.27 20.56
C MET A 1 -26.92 -39.86 19.68
N SER A 2 -27.69 -39.01 19.00
CA SER A 2 -28.77 -39.50 18.14
C SER A 2 -28.18 -40.18 16.89
N MET A 3 -28.84 -41.21 16.34
CA MET A 3 -28.40 -41.90 15.10
C MET A 3 -28.09 -40.90 13.96
N ILE A 4 -28.80 -39.77 13.92
CA ILE A 4 -28.61 -38.70 12.95
C ILE A 4 -27.25 -38.01 13.13
N GLN A 5 -26.79 -37.76 14.36
CA GLN A 5 -25.47 -37.17 14.62
C GLN A 5 -24.33 -38.09 14.21
N ILE A 6 -24.47 -39.41 14.42
CA ILE A 6 -23.48 -40.41 14.02
C ILE A 6 -23.40 -40.48 12.49
N MET A 7 -24.53 -40.50 11.78
CA MET A 7 -24.54 -40.47 10.31
C MET A 7 -23.89 -39.18 9.74
N LEU A 8 -24.15 -38.04 10.36
CA LEU A 8 -23.60 -36.73 9.93
C LEU A 8 -22.08 -36.64 10.13
N THR A 9 -21.57 -37.20 11.23
CA THR A 9 -20.12 -37.27 11.50
C THR A 9 -19.41 -38.23 10.57
N VAL A 10 -20.02 -39.40 10.27
CA VAL A 10 -19.46 -40.37 9.31
C VAL A 10 -19.44 -39.79 7.90
N ALA A 11 -20.50 -39.11 7.48
CA ALA A 11 -20.53 -38.44 6.16
C ALA A 11 -19.48 -37.34 6.04
N ALA A 12 -19.31 -36.50 7.08
CA ALA A 12 -18.31 -35.44 7.11
C ALA A 12 -16.87 -36.02 7.05
N THR A 13 -16.58 -37.08 7.78
CA THR A 13 -15.26 -37.75 7.74
C THR A 13 -14.96 -38.38 6.39
N LEU A 14 -15.95 -38.99 5.74
CA LEU A 14 -15.79 -39.56 4.39
C LEU A 14 -15.52 -38.46 3.33
N ILE A 15 -16.19 -37.30 3.44
CA ILE A 15 -15.94 -36.16 2.54
C ILE A 15 -14.53 -35.63 2.73
N ILE A 16 -14.08 -35.48 3.97
CA ILE A 16 -12.71 -35.01 4.27
C ILE A 16 -11.67 -36.01 3.73
N LEU A 17 -11.92 -37.32 3.91
CA LEU A 17 -11.03 -38.38 3.43
C LEU A 17 -10.95 -38.38 1.89
N ALA A 18 -12.08 -38.20 1.21
CA ALA A 18 -12.14 -38.09 -0.26
C ALA A 18 -11.37 -36.89 -0.78
N LEU A 19 -11.44 -35.72 -0.09
CA LEU A 19 -10.69 -34.52 -0.44
C LEU A 19 -9.17 -34.66 -0.23
N VAL A 20 -8.74 -35.53 0.69
CA VAL A 20 -7.32 -35.81 0.93
C VAL A 20 -6.75 -36.74 -0.14
N ILE A 21 -7.51 -37.75 -0.56
CA ILE A 21 -7.06 -38.82 -1.48
C ILE A 21 -7.10 -38.38 -2.94
N PHE A 22 -8.06 -37.51 -3.32
CA PHE A 22 -8.25 -37.11 -4.72
C PHE A 22 -7.90 -35.63 -4.94
N PRO A 23 -6.69 -35.30 -5.46
CA PRO A 23 -6.26 -33.92 -5.68
C PRO A 23 -7.13 -33.14 -6.70
N GLU A 24 -7.73 -33.85 -7.67
CA GLU A 24 -8.68 -33.29 -8.64
C GLU A 24 -10.02 -32.88 -7.97
N ALA A 25 -10.52 -33.69 -7.04
CA ALA A 25 -11.71 -33.38 -6.25
C ALA A 25 -11.47 -32.13 -5.36
N ARG A 26 -10.26 -31.97 -4.85
CA ARG A 26 -9.85 -30.82 -4.07
C ARG A 26 -9.86 -29.53 -4.89
N LYS A 27 -9.38 -29.57 -6.14
CA LYS A 27 -9.42 -28.41 -7.06
C LYS A 27 -10.87 -28.02 -7.40
N LYS A 28 -11.72 -28.99 -7.71
CA LYS A 28 -13.14 -28.77 -8.02
C LYS A 28 -13.92 -28.26 -6.79
N ALA A 29 -13.69 -28.84 -5.62
CA ALA A 29 -14.30 -28.36 -4.37
C ALA A 29 -13.86 -26.93 -4.05
N MET A 30 -12.59 -26.59 -4.26
CA MET A 30 -12.07 -25.24 -4.02
C MET A 30 -12.67 -24.20 -4.99
N VAL A 31 -12.94 -24.58 -6.24
CA VAL A 31 -13.63 -23.72 -7.22
C VAL A 31 -15.10 -23.54 -6.85
N LEU A 32 -15.79 -24.60 -6.42
CA LEU A 32 -17.17 -24.51 -5.94
C LEU A 32 -17.30 -23.71 -4.64
N PHE A 33 -16.36 -23.89 -3.71
CA PHE A 33 -16.30 -23.07 -2.48
C PHE A 33 -16.01 -21.60 -2.77
N ARG A 34 -15.11 -21.30 -3.72
CA ARG A 34 -14.87 -19.92 -4.18
C ARG A 34 -16.10 -19.33 -4.85
N GLY A 35 -16.80 -20.09 -5.70
CA GLY A 35 -18.02 -19.62 -6.35
C GLY A 35 -19.16 -19.38 -5.36
N ALA A 36 -19.39 -20.28 -4.42
CA ALA A 36 -20.39 -20.10 -3.37
C ALA A 36 -20.02 -18.96 -2.40
N ALA A 37 -18.74 -18.84 -2.05
CA ALA A 37 -18.25 -17.75 -1.22
C ALA A 37 -18.37 -16.40 -1.94
N SER A 38 -18.11 -16.32 -3.25
CA SER A 38 -18.25 -15.09 -4.01
C SER A 38 -19.71 -14.63 -4.11
N ALA A 39 -20.65 -15.54 -4.36
CA ALA A 39 -22.08 -15.23 -4.40
C ALA A 39 -22.61 -14.77 -3.03
N PHE A 40 -22.15 -15.40 -1.95
CA PHE A 40 -22.52 -15.01 -0.58
C PHE A 40 -21.92 -13.65 -0.18
N VAL A 41 -20.69 -13.38 -0.62
CA VAL A 41 -20.03 -12.09 -0.43
C VAL A 41 -20.70 -11.01 -1.26
N GLU A 42 -21.09 -11.34 -2.52
CA GLU A 42 -21.79 -10.41 -3.40
C GLU A 42 -23.15 -9.98 -2.87
N ASP A 43 -23.92 -10.90 -2.30
CA ASP A 43 -25.22 -10.56 -1.71
C ASP A 43 -25.07 -9.75 -0.40
N ARG A 44 -24.08 -10.06 0.43
CA ARG A 44 -23.75 -9.25 1.62
C ARG A 44 -23.18 -7.89 1.25
N ALA A 45 -22.41 -7.79 0.17
CA ALA A 45 -21.86 -6.51 -0.28
C ALA A 45 -22.92 -5.47 -0.65
N LYS A 46 -24.17 -5.90 -0.91
CA LYS A 46 -25.30 -5.03 -1.23
C LYS A 46 -25.92 -4.35 0.01
N THR A 47 -25.48 -4.71 1.20
CA THR A 47 -25.96 -4.10 2.45
C THR A 47 -24.89 -3.23 3.10
N PRO A 48 -25.23 -2.10 3.77
CA PRO A 48 -24.25 -1.26 4.45
C PRO A 48 -23.40 -2.03 5.47
N GLU A 49 -24.04 -2.93 6.21
CA GLU A 49 -23.40 -3.77 7.24
C GLU A 49 -22.41 -4.77 6.60
N GLY A 50 -22.81 -5.39 5.49
CA GLY A 50 -21.95 -6.33 4.76
C GLY A 50 -20.80 -5.63 4.06
N ALA A 51 -21.04 -4.49 3.43
CA ALA A 51 -19.99 -3.65 2.86
C ALA A 51 -19.00 -3.20 3.93
N ASN A 52 -19.49 -2.74 5.10
CA ASN A 52 -18.65 -2.38 6.24
C ASN A 52 -17.74 -3.53 6.69
N ALA A 53 -18.27 -4.75 6.78
CA ALA A 53 -17.49 -5.93 7.18
C ALA A 53 -16.38 -6.25 6.16
N ILE A 54 -16.71 -6.22 4.85
CA ILE A 54 -15.77 -6.48 3.76
C ILE A 54 -14.64 -5.43 3.75
N TYR A 55 -15.00 -4.14 3.82
CA TYR A 55 -13.99 -3.08 3.89
C TYR A 55 -13.14 -3.16 5.15
N THR A 56 -13.71 -3.51 6.30
CA THR A 56 -12.97 -3.68 7.55
C THR A 56 -11.92 -4.78 7.42
N GLN A 57 -12.28 -5.91 6.83
CA GLN A 57 -11.33 -6.99 6.55
C GLN A 57 -10.26 -6.55 5.56
N ALA A 58 -10.64 -5.94 4.44
CA ALA A 58 -9.69 -5.47 3.42
C ALA A 58 -8.72 -4.41 3.97
N ILE A 59 -9.19 -3.52 4.86
CA ILE A 59 -8.34 -2.55 5.55
C ILE A 59 -7.38 -3.25 6.50
N SER A 60 -7.85 -4.23 7.28
CA SER A 60 -6.99 -5.01 8.19
C SER A 60 -5.87 -5.72 7.45
N GLU A 61 -6.17 -6.38 6.33
CA GLU A 61 -5.17 -7.03 5.48
C GLU A 61 -4.19 -6.02 4.86
N ALA A 62 -4.68 -4.86 4.44
CA ALA A 62 -3.84 -3.80 3.91
C ALA A 62 -2.95 -3.16 4.99
N GLU A 63 -3.43 -3.04 6.23
CA GLU A 63 -2.65 -2.56 7.38
C GLU A 63 -1.55 -3.56 7.77
N GLU A 64 -1.83 -4.85 7.74
CA GLU A 64 -0.81 -5.88 7.93
C GLU A 64 0.28 -5.79 6.84
N GLN A 65 -0.13 -5.68 5.59
CA GLN A 65 0.80 -5.50 4.48
C GLN A 65 1.64 -4.22 4.62
N TYR A 66 1.03 -3.12 5.08
CA TYR A 66 1.72 -1.87 5.37
C TYR A 66 2.77 -2.06 6.48
N GLN A 67 2.45 -2.74 7.57
CA GLN A 67 3.42 -2.99 8.64
C GLN A 67 4.59 -3.85 8.15
N ASN A 68 4.31 -4.89 7.37
CA ASN A 68 5.33 -5.75 6.78
C ASN A 68 6.28 -4.97 5.83
N THR A 69 5.74 -4.14 4.94
CA THR A 69 6.55 -3.33 4.03
C THR A 69 7.33 -2.25 4.76
N LYS A 70 6.76 -1.64 5.81
CA LYS A 70 7.41 -0.68 6.70
C LYS A 70 8.62 -1.30 7.39
N GLU A 71 8.46 -2.49 7.96
CA GLU A 71 9.55 -3.21 8.62
C GLU A 71 10.70 -3.53 7.66
N ILE A 72 10.35 -4.05 6.46
CA ILE A 72 11.35 -4.34 5.42
C ILE A 72 12.13 -3.08 5.04
N TYR A 73 11.42 -1.97 4.78
CA TYR A 73 12.05 -0.71 4.44
C TYR A 73 12.98 -0.20 5.55
N HIS A 74 12.53 -0.20 6.80
CA HIS A 74 13.37 0.22 7.92
C HIS A 74 14.61 -0.65 8.11
N ARG A 75 14.48 -1.96 7.97
CA ARG A 75 15.59 -2.91 8.07
C ARG A 75 16.64 -2.68 6.97
N LEU A 76 16.18 -2.51 5.73
CA LEU A 76 17.08 -2.26 4.59
C LEU A 76 17.73 -0.88 4.69
N SER A 77 16.99 0.17 5.06
CA SER A 77 17.51 1.51 5.28
C SER A 77 18.55 1.55 6.43
N GLY A 78 18.28 0.84 7.51
CA GLY A 78 19.24 0.69 8.61
C GLY A 78 20.52 -0.01 8.16
N ARG A 79 20.41 -1.06 7.33
CA ARG A 79 21.57 -1.74 6.74
C ARG A 79 22.37 -0.83 5.81
N LYS A 80 21.68 -0.06 4.96
CA LYS A 80 22.31 0.94 4.09
C LYS A 80 23.13 1.93 4.91
N LYS A 81 22.51 2.56 5.91
CA LYS A 81 23.19 3.53 6.79
C LYS A 81 24.41 2.93 7.48
N ARG A 82 24.34 1.67 7.95
CA ARG A 82 25.47 0.98 8.57
C ARG A 82 26.63 0.82 7.59
N ILE A 83 26.36 0.37 6.35
CA ILE A 83 27.41 0.21 5.34
C ILE A 83 28.00 1.58 4.97
N GLU A 84 27.22 2.63 4.87
CA GLU A 84 27.71 4.00 4.63
C GLU A 84 28.66 4.48 5.75
N THR A 85 28.31 4.20 7.01
CA THR A 85 29.19 4.50 8.14
C THR A 85 30.48 3.68 8.08
N GLU A 86 30.39 2.38 7.81
CA GLU A 86 31.59 1.51 7.67
C GLU A 86 32.51 1.99 6.54
N ILE A 87 31.95 2.44 5.42
CA ILE A 87 32.71 3.05 4.30
C ILE A 87 33.43 4.33 4.76
N ALA A 88 32.75 5.19 5.51
CA ALA A 88 33.35 6.41 6.02
C ALA A 88 34.53 6.10 6.97
N ASP A 89 34.35 5.15 7.88
CA ASP A 89 35.39 4.70 8.81
C ASP A 89 36.60 4.09 8.08
N ILE A 90 36.35 3.29 7.04
CA ILE A 90 37.44 2.69 6.25
C ILE A 90 38.20 3.79 5.48
N LYS A 91 37.52 4.77 4.91
CA LYS A 91 38.14 5.91 4.23
C LYS A 91 39.02 6.73 5.16
N GLU A 92 38.59 6.93 6.40
CA GLU A 92 39.41 7.59 7.42
C GLU A 92 40.65 6.75 7.78
N LYS A 93 40.50 5.44 7.96
CA LYS A 93 41.63 4.53 8.23
C LYS A 93 42.64 4.51 7.08
N ILE A 94 42.18 4.54 5.82
CA ILE A 94 43.06 4.64 4.65
C ILE A 94 43.85 5.94 4.70
N ARG A 95 43.19 7.09 4.95
CA ARG A 95 43.88 8.40 5.06
C ARG A 95 44.93 8.39 6.18
N ASN A 96 44.58 7.82 7.33
CA ASN A 96 45.52 7.73 8.46
C ASN A 96 46.71 6.80 8.15
N ALA A 97 46.48 5.68 7.43
CA ALA A 97 47.55 4.81 6.97
C ALA A 97 48.46 5.53 5.95
N GLU A 98 47.90 6.31 5.05
CA GLU A 98 48.62 7.10 4.04
C GLU A 98 49.57 8.12 4.69
N ILE A 99 49.07 8.89 5.68
CA ILE A 99 49.89 9.82 6.47
C ILE A 99 51.06 9.07 7.15
N ARG A 100 50.84 7.86 7.68
CA ARG A 100 51.89 7.04 8.32
C ARG A 100 52.91 6.55 7.32
N VAL A 101 52.48 6.05 6.14
CA VAL A 101 53.37 5.65 5.06
C VAL A 101 54.31 6.80 4.69
N GLU A 102 53.75 8.01 4.45
CA GLU A 102 54.54 9.21 4.14
C GLU A 102 55.50 9.59 5.29
N GLY A 103 55.04 9.53 6.52
CA GLY A 103 55.84 9.86 7.70
C GLY A 103 57.04 8.94 7.86
N PHE A 104 56.90 7.62 7.67
CA PHE A 104 57.98 6.65 7.75
C PHE A 104 58.89 6.74 6.52
N ALA A 105 58.32 6.93 5.34
CA ALA A 105 59.11 7.12 4.11
C ALA A 105 60.04 8.34 4.18
N ARG A 106 59.58 9.48 4.72
CA ARG A 106 60.39 10.68 4.94
C ARG A 106 61.55 10.44 5.95
N LYS A 107 61.39 9.52 6.89
CA LYS A 107 62.42 9.12 7.85
C LYS A 107 63.37 8.05 7.32
N GLY A 108 63.14 7.55 6.11
CA GLY A 108 63.91 6.44 5.54
C GLY A 108 63.57 5.06 6.13
N ASP A 109 62.54 4.96 6.97
CA ASP A 109 62.08 3.73 7.58
C ASP A 109 61.20 2.92 6.62
N ARG A 110 61.86 2.17 5.75
CA ARG A 110 61.19 1.43 4.66
C ARG A 110 60.35 0.28 5.18
N GLU A 111 60.72 -0.33 6.30
CA GLU A 111 60.02 -1.49 6.86
C GLU A 111 58.66 -1.08 7.40
N ASN A 112 58.60 -0.06 8.25
CA ASN A 112 57.34 0.47 8.76
C ASN A 112 56.49 1.12 7.67
N ALA A 113 57.09 1.83 6.69
CA ALA A 113 56.36 2.35 5.55
C ALA A 113 55.68 1.24 4.75
N LYS A 114 56.35 0.10 4.54
CA LYS A 114 55.78 -1.06 3.85
C LYS A 114 54.63 -1.69 4.60
N LEU A 115 54.76 -1.84 5.95
CA LEU A 115 53.73 -2.39 6.80
C LEU A 115 52.41 -1.59 6.66
N TYR A 116 52.46 -0.27 6.71
CA TYR A 116 51.28 0.59 6.56
C TYR A 116 50.80 0.62 5.10
N ALA A 117 51.65 0.49 4.09
CA ALA A 117 51.26 0.37 2.71
C ALA A 117 50.49 -0.93 2.46
N ASP A 118 50.92 -2.05 3.02
CA ASP A 118 50.22 -3.34 2.93
C ASP A 118 48.85 -3.27 3.61
N GLN A 119 48.77 -2.62 4.79
CA GLN A 119 47.51 -2.36 5.49
C GLN A 119 46.56 -1.49 4.63
N MET A 120 47.10 -0.46 3.97
CA MET A 120 46.30 0.41 3.09
C MET A 120 45.74 -0.37 1.88
N VAL A 121 46.49 -1.30 1.31
CA VAL A 121 46.02 -2.16 0.20
C VAL A 121 44.85 -3.03 0.67
N GLN A 122 44.94 -3.64 1.85
CA GLN A 122 43.85 -4.44 2.43
C GLN A 122 42.60 -3.59 2.73
N LEU A 123 42.77 -2.39 3.28
CA LEU A 123 41.66 -1.45 3.52
C LEU A 123 41.00 -1.03 2.22
N LYS A 124 41.77 -0.74 1.16
CA LYS A 124 41.23 -0.39 -0.16
C LYS A 124 40.42 -1.54 -0.77
N ALA A 125 40.89 -2.79 -0.64
CA ALA A 125 40.13 -3.97 -1.09
C ALA A 125 38.80 -4.11 -0.30
N THR A 126 38.84 -3.91 1.02
CA THR A 126 37.65 -3.92 1.87
C THR A 126 36.69 -2.79 1.51
N LEU A 127 37.20 -1.59 1.26
CA LEU A 127 36.39 -0.44 0.81
C LEU A 127 35.63 -0.77 -0.46
N LYS A 128 36.33 -1.29 -1.48
CA LYS A 128 35.73 -1.67 -2.77
C LYS A 128 34.60 -2.70 -2.57
N SER A 129 34.80 -3.69 -1.72
CA SER A 129 33.78 -4.70 -1.40
C SER A 129 32.54 -4.07 -0.73
N LYS A 130 32.75 -3.11 0.19
CA LYS A 130 31.64 -2.41 0.88
C LYS A 130 30.90 -1.47 -0.06
N GLU A 131 31.62 -0.75 -0.93
CA GLU A 131 30.99 0.11 -1.95
C GLU A 131 30.16 -0.71 -2.94
N GLN A 132 30.63 -1.89 -3.34
CA GLN A 132 29.86 -2.79 -4.19
C GLN A 132 28.62 -3.35 -3.47
N ALA A 133 28.75 -3.70 -2.18
CA ALA A 133 27.63 -4.14 -1.36
C ALA A 133 26.58 -3.02 -1.21
N LEU A 134 27.01 -1.78 -1.05
CA LEU A 134 26.13 -0.60 -1.00
C LEU A 134 25.41 -0.42 -2.34
N ALA A 135 26.14 -0.44 -3.45
CA ALA A 135 25.57 -0.30 -4.79
C ALA A 135 24.49 -1.36 -5.08
N ASN A 136 24.69 -2.60 -4.64
CA ASN A 136 23.69 -3.67 -4.77
C ASN A 136 22.50 -3.51 -3.82
N LEU A 137 22.68 -2.83 -2.69
CA LEU A 137 21.62 -2.64 -1.68
C LEU A 137 20.69 -1.47 -2.04
N VAL A 138 21.20 -0.39 -2.62
CA VAL A 138 20.44 0.83 -2.95
C VAL A 138 19.17 0.52 -3.73
N PRO A 139 19.18 -0.23 -4.84
CA PRO A 139 17.95 -0.54 -5.59
C PRO A 139 16.92 -1.34 -4.77
N SER A 140 17.38 -2.12 -3.78
CA SER A 140 16.50 -2.89 -2.91
C SER A 140 15.83 -1.99 -1.86
N VAL A 141 16.54 -0.97 -1.36
CA VAL A 141 15.98 0.06 -0.47
C VAL A 141 14.93 0.87 -1.21
N ASP A 142 15.20 1.29 -2.44
CA ASP A 142 14.27 2.08 -3.24
C ASP A 142 12.98 1.32 -3.56
N ARG A 143 13.10 0.04 -3.94
CA ARG A 143 11.92 -0.83 -4.14
C ARG A 143 11.13 -1.03 -2.85
N ALA A 144 11.81 -1.22 -1.72
CA ALA A 144 11.14 -1.35 -0.43
C ALA A 144 10.43 -0.04 -0.02
N LYS A 145 11.02 1.11 -0.31
CA LYS A 145 10.41 2.43 -0.10
C LYS A 145 9.14 2.58 -0.93
N GLN A 146 9.20 2.29 -2.23
CA GLN A 146 8.04 2.34 -3.12
C GLN A 146 6.92 1.40 -2.66
N ALA A 147 7.25 0.17 -2.26
CA ALA A 147 6.28 -0.78 -1.74
C ALA A 147 5.63 -0.28 -0.44
N PHE A 148 6.41 0.31 0.46
CA PHE A 148 5.92 0.93 1.69
C PHE A 148 4.96 2.09 1.41
N GLU A 149 5.33 3.01 0.52
CA GLU A 149 4.51 4.16 0.14
C GLU A 149 3.20 3.73 -0.57
N ALA A 150 3.29 2.73 -1.46
CA ALA A 150 2.13 2.17 -2.14
C ALA A 150 1.16 1.49 -1.15
N SER A 151 1.68 0.74 -0.17
CA SER A 151 0.85 0.11 0.86
C SER A 151 0.19 1.15 1.79
N ALA A 152 0.88 2.23 2.12
CA ALA A 152 0.31 3.36 2.89
C ALA A 152 -0.84 4.04 2.13
N LYS A 153 -0.65 4.32 0.84
CA LYS A 153 -1.69 4.89 -0.03
C LYS A 153 -2.90 3.95 -0.14
N LYS A 154 -2.66 2.63 -0.25
CA LYS A 154 -3.74 1.64 -0.32
C LYS A 154 -4.61 1.64 0.95
N VAL A 155 -4.01 1.68 2.14
CA VAL A 155 -4.75 1.76 3.41
C VAL A 155 -5.60 3.02 3.46
N THR A 156 -5.04 4.18 3.12
CA THR A 156 -5.75 5.46 3.11
C THR A 156 -6.91 5.46 2.12
N SER A 157 -6.67 4.94 0.90
CA SER A 157 -7.70 4.83 -0.13
C SER A 157 -8.85 3.91 0.29
N LEU A 158 -8.54 2.73 0.86
CA LEU A 158 -9.59 1.81 1.35
C LEU A 158 -10.42 2.42 2.47
N LYS A 159 -9.81 3.19 3.39
CA LYS A 159 -10.53 3.89 4.45
C LYS A 159 -11.47 4.96 3.90
N ALA A 160 -11.02 5.73 2.90
CA ALA A 160 -11.85 6.72 2.23
C ALA A 160 -13.01 6.05 1.46
N GLN A 161 -12.72 5.04 0.65
CA GLN A 161 -13.74 4.29 -0.09
C GLN A 161 -14.78 3.64 0.83
N LYS A 162 -14.35 3.09 1.97
CA LYS A 162 -15.27 2.56 2.97
C LYS A 162 -16.28 3.60 3.41
N GLN A 163 -15.81 4.79 3.78
CA GLN A 163 -16.65 5.87 4.25
C GLN A 163 -17.65 6.31 3.18
N ASP A 164 -17.18 6.49 1.95
CA ASP A 164 -18.00 6.94 0.83
C ASP A 164 -19.08 5.91 0.48
N VAL A 165 -18.70 4.64 0.35
CA VAL A 165 -19.64 3.56 -0.02
C VAL A 165 -20.70 3.35 1.05
N ILE A 166 -20.33 3.36 2.33
CA ILE A 166 -21.30 3.19 3.43
C ILE A 166 -22.27 4.36 3.46
N SER A 167 -21.78 5.60 3.35
CA SER A 167 -22.62 6.80 3.33
C SER A 167 -23.60 6.79 2.16
N GLN A 168 -23.17 6.38 0.96
CA GLN A 168 -24.05 6.24 -0.20
C GLN A 168 -25.11 5.16 0.01
N MET A 169 -24.73 4.00 0.57
CA MET A 169 -25.69 2.92 0.83
C MET A 169 -26.73 3.30 1.88
N GLU A 170 -26.32 4.01 2.94
CA GLU A 170 -27.23 4.51 3.98
C GLU A 170 -28.20 5.54 3.40
N THR A 171 -27.72 6.47 2.58
CA THR A 171 -28.55 7.46 1.90
C THR A 171 -29.57 6.78 0.99
N ASN A 172 -29.14 5.82 0.17
CA ASN A 172 -30.03 5.08 -0.70
C ASN A 172 -31.09 4.28 0.10
N ARG A 173 -30.71 3.70 1.23
CA ARG A 173 -31.64 2.99 2.11
C ARG A 173 -32.68 3.92 2.71
N MET A 174 -32.25 5.09 3.21
CA MET A 174 -33.17 6.10 3.74
C MET A 174 -34.13 6.62 2.67
N THR A 175 -33.62 6.89 1.47
CA THR A 175 -34.44 7.33 0.33
C THR A 175 -35.49 6.27 -0.04
N LYS A 176 -35.09 4.99 -0.06
CA LYS A 176 -36.03 3.90 -0.33
C LYS A 176 -37.09 3.77 0.77
N GLN A 177 -36.69 3.84 2.04
CA GLN A 177 -37.65 3.81 3.15
C GLN A 177 -38.63 4.98 3.08
N LEU A 178 -38.15 6.19 2.77
CA LEU A 178 -39.02 7.35 2.60
C LEU A 178 -40.02 7.16 1.46
N MET A 179 -39.59 6.55 0.33
CA MET A 179 -40.49 6.24 -0.78
C MET A 179 -41.51 5.17 -0.40
N ASP A 180 -41.11 4.11 0.31
CA ASP A 180 -42.01 3.06 0.79
C ASP A 180 -43.04 3.62 1.79
N ASP A 181 -42.60 4.46 2.73
CA ASP A 181 -43.48 5.16 3.71
C ASP A 181 -44.48 6.11 3.01
N LEU A 182 -44.02 6.82 1.98
CA LEU A 182 -44.89 7.69 1.17
C LEU A 182 -45.92 6.86 0.38
N ASP A 183 -45.52 5.75 -0.25
CA ASP A 183 -46.45 4.86 -0.93
C ASP A 183 -47.54 4.29 -0.03
N ASP A 184 -47.22 3.99 1.25
CA ASP A 184 -48.18 3.53 2.23
C ASP A 184 -49.15 4.65 2.70
N VAL A 185 -48.67 5.87 2.81
CA VAL A 185 -49.53 7.05 3.10
C VAL A 185 -50.47 7.34 1.93
N TYR A 186 -50.02 7.19 0.69
CA TYR A 186 -50.78 7.49 -0.53
C TYR A 186 -51.77 6.40 -0.94
N LYS A 187 -51.52 5.13 -0.63
CA LYS A 187 -52.53 4.06 -0.82
C LYS A 187 -53.81 4.30 0.01
N ASN A 188 -53.69 5.15 1.04
CA ASN A 188 -54.82 5.49 1.93
C ASN A 188 -55.41 6.88 1.72
N SER A 189 -54.96 7.70 0.78
CA SER A 189 -55.46 9.07 0.54
C SER A 189 -55.52 9.43 -0.95
N ALA A 190 -56.73 9.76 -1.42
CA ALA A 190 -57.05 10.09 -2.82
C ALA A 190 -56.50 11.46 -3.22
N THR A 191 -55.27 11.59 -3.63
CA THR A 191 -54.79 12.80 -4.34
C THR A 191 -53.61 12.52 -5.23
N ASP A 192 -53.91 12.09 -6.49
CA ASP A 192 -52.91 11.84 -7.55
C ASP A 192 -51.99 13.05 -7.87
N LYS A 193 -52.49 14.29 -7.62
CA LYS A 193 -51.71 15.51 -7.86
C LYS A 193 -50.56 15.75 -6.87
N MET A 194 -50.63 15.26 -5.65
CA MET A 194 -49.53 15.34 -4.69
C MET A 194 -48.45 14.30 -5.01
N LEU A 195 -48.82 13.18 -5.58
CA LEU A 195 -47.92 12.09 -5.94
C LEU A 195 -46.91 12.51 -7.05
N ASP A 196 -47.38 13.25 -8.02
CA ASP A 196 -46.54 13.76 -9.12
C ASP A 196 -45.57 14.83 -8.61
N ALA A 197 -45.99 15.73 -7.71
CA ALA A 197 -45.11 16.75 -7.15
C ALA A 197 -43.99 16.13 -6.24
N VAL A 198 -44.29 15.03 -5.55
CA VAL A 198 -43.29 14.33 -4.71
C VAL A 198 -42.35 13.47 -5.54
N ARG A 199 -42.83 12.84 -6.62
CA ARG A 199 -41.98 12.15 -7.58
C ARG A 199 -41.03 13.10 -8.28
N GLU A 200 -41.49 14.28 -8.66
CA GLU A 200 -40.66 15.33 -9.24
C GLU A 200 -39.62 15.84 -8.24
N GLY A 201 -40.00 16.07 -6.97
CA GLY A 201 -39.08 16.44 -5.90
C GLY A 201 -38.04 15.36 -5.55
N ALA A 202 -38.44 14.09 -5.55
CA ALA A 202 -37.51 12.96 -5.36
C ALA A 202 -36.55 12.77 -6.53
N GLY A 203 -37.01 13.04 -7.79
CA GLY A 203 -36.17 13.07 -8.98
C GLY A 203 -35.10 14.15 -8.89
N ILE A 204 -35.48 15.36 -8.45
CA ILE A 204 -34.56 16.49 -8.26
C ILE A 204 -33.53 16.18 -7.17
N LEU A 205 -33.93 15.57 -6.06
CA LEU A 205 -32.99 15.15 -5.00
C LEU A 205 -32.03 14.05 -5.46
N GLN A 206 -32.47 13.16 -6.36
CA GLN A 206 -31.60 12.14 -6.94
C GLN A 206 -30.62 12.74 -7.97
N GLU A 207 -31.06 13.74 -8.76
CA GLU A 207 -30.19 14.49 -9.66
C GLU A 207 -29.22 15.39 -8.89
N GLU A 208 -29.64 16.07 -7.82
CA GLU A 208 -28.74 16.86 -6.95
C GLU A 208 -27.73 15.98 -6.22
N SER A 209 -28.14 14.82 -5.72
CA SER A 209 -27.25 13.83 -5.10
C SER A 209 -26.24 13.29 -6.13
N SER A 210 -26.70 12.94 -7.34
CA SER A 210 -25.81 12.48 -8.43
C SER A 210 -24.91 13.61 -8.91
N GLY A 211 -25.40 14.85 -9.00
CA GLY A 211 -24.62 16.03 -9.32
C GLY A 211 -23.59 16.39 -8.23
N ALA A 212 -23.93 16.25 -6.96
CA ALA A 212 -23.01 16.47 -5.86
C ALA A 212 -21.89 15.41 -5.81
N ILE A 213 -22.21 14.14 -6.12
CA ILE A 213 -21.25 13.04 -6.22
C ILE A 213 -20.30 13.30 -7.41
N ALA A 214 -20.84 13.63 -8.60
CA ALA A 214 -20.02 13.94 -9.76
C ALA A 214 -19.13 15.19 -9.55
N ALA A 215 -19.65 16.23 -8.85
CA ALA A 215 -18.88 17.41 -8.50
C ALA A 215 -17.80 17.11 -7.44
N HIS A 216 -18.04 16.17 -6.54
CA HIS A 216 -17.05 15.72 -5.56
C HIS A 216 -15.94 14.90 -6.21
N GLU A 217 -16.28 13.95 -7.09
CA GLU A 217 -15.31 13.18 -7.87
C GLU A 217 -14.47 14.07 -8.79
N ALA A 218 -15.09 15.05 -9.46
CA ALA A 218 -14.37 16.03 -10.27
C ALA A 218 -13.41 16.89 -9.42
N LYS A 219 -13.80 17.29 -8.21
CA LYS A 219 -12.93 18.03 -7.27
C LYS A 219 -11.78 17.17 -6.76
N VAL A 220 -12.01 15.89 -6.46
CA VAL A 220 -10.96 14.96 -6.00
C VAL A 220 -9.97 14.69 -7.12
N SER A 221 -10.44 14.39 -8.34
CA SER A 221 -9.56 14.17 -9.50
C SER A 221 -8.75 15.43 -9.86
N THR A 222 -9.36 16.62 -9.80
CA THR A 222 -8.66 17.90 -10.03
C THR A 222 -7.62 18.18 -8.94
N ARG A 223 -7.90 17.84 -7.67
CA ARG A 223 -6.92 17.99 -6.59
C ARG A 223 -5.76 17.02 -6.71
N ILE A 224 -6.00 15.79 -7.16
CA ILE A 224 -4.95 14.80 -7.44
C ILE A 224 -4.09 15.28 -8.60
N ALA A 225 -4.69 15.70 -9.73
CA ALA A 225 -3.97 16.22 -10.88
C ALA A 225 -3.15 17.48 -10.56
N ASN A 226 -3.70 18.39 -9.73
CA ASN A 226 -2.97 19.58 -9.28
C ASN A 226 -1.83 19.23 -8.32
N ALA A 227 -1.98 18.22 -7.47
CA ALA A 227 -0.91 17.75 -6.58
C ALA A 227 0.21 17.04 -7.35
N GLU A 228 -0.14 16.26 -8.37
CA GLU A 228 0.83 15.62 -9.27
C GLU A 228 1.61 16.67 -10.07
N LYS A 229 0.91 17.66 -10.62
CA LYS A 229 1.54 18.76 -11.35
C LYS A 229 2.45 19.63 -10.46
N ALA A 230 2.04 19.90 -9.21
CA ALA A 230 2.87 20.63 -8.25
C ALA A 230 4.11 19.82 -7.82
N ALA A 231 4.03 18.49 -7.81
CA ALA A 231 5.18 17.62 -7.54
C ALA A 231 6.15 17.58 -8.74
N GLU A 232 5.64 17.52 -9.97
CA GLU A 232 6.46 17.63 -11.21
C GLU A 232 7.15 18.99 -11.33
N ASP A 233 6.42 20.09 -11.04
CA ASP A 233 6.98 21.44 -11.07
C ASP A 233 8.09 21.61 -10.01
N ALA A 234 7.91 21.07 -8.80
CA ALA A 234 8.93 21.11 -7.74
C ALA A 234 10.18 20.27 -8.08
N GLU A 235 10.00 19.10 -8.73
CA GLU A 235 11.11 18.27 -9.20
C GLU A 235 11.88 18.94 -10.35
N SER A 236 11.15 19.62 -11.23
CA SER A 236 11.71 20.42 -12.33
C SER A 236 12.49 21.62 -11.83
N GLU A 237 11.98 22.37 -10.84
CA GLU A 237 12.68 23.49 -10.20
C GLU A 237 13.94 23.03 -9.45
N ALA A 238 13.87 21.91 -8.71
CA ALA A 238 15.03 21.36 -8.02
C ALA A 238 16.14 20.94 -9.01
N TYR A 239 15.76 20.38 -10.16
CA TYR A 239 16.69 20.02 -11.22
C TYR A 239 17.31 21.24 -11.90
N LEU A 240 16.53 22.31 -12.13
CA LEU A 240 17.01 23.58 -12.66
C LEU A 240 17.98 24.26 -11.69
N ASP A 241 17.68 24.25 -10.39
CA ASP A 241 18.54 24.81 -9.35
C ASP A 241 19.88 24.05 -9.25
N GLU A 242 19.86 22.73 -9.40
CA GLU A 242 21.07 21.90 -9.44
C GLU A 242 21.95 22.24 -10.66
N ILE A 243 21.33 22.39 -11.84
CA ILE A 243 22.03 22.80 -13.06
C ILE A 243 22.58 24.23 -12.94
N MET A 244 21.77 25.17 -12.47
CA MET A 244 22.19 26.56 -12.29
C MET A 244 23.36 26.68 -11.30
N LYS A 245 23.35 25.91 -10.22
CA LYS A 245 24.43 25.82 -9.24
C LYS A 245 25.72 25.23 -9.84
N LYS A 246 25.59 24.28 -10.74
CA LYS A 246 26.70 23.64 -11.45
C LYS A 246 27.39 24.57 -12.46
N TYR A 247 26.64 25.48 -13.06
CA TYR A 247 27.17 26.42 -14.07
C TYR A 247 27.44 27.84 -13.55
N SER A 248 26.91 28.22 -12.36
CA SER A 248 27.23 29.52 -11.72
C SER A 248 28.46 29.49 -10.81
N GLY A 249 29.04 28.29 -10.53
CA GLY A 249 30.26 28.13 -9.74
C GLY A 249 31.58 28.26 -10.53
N GLY A 250 31.55 28.75 -11.76
CA GLY A 250 32.71 28.92 -12.64
C GLY A 250 33.01 30.39 -12.96
N LYS A 251 33.26 31.19 -11.92
CA LYS A 251 33.97 32.46 -12.02
C LYS A 251 34.79 32.67 -10.77
#